data_c30b58d8a243fe84637eb563ab6e78fa
#
_entry.id   c30b58d8a243fe84637eb563ab6e78fa
#
_cell.length_a   1.000
_cell.length_b   1.000
_cell.length_c   1.000
_cell.angle_alpha   90.00
_cell.angle_beta   90.00
_cell.angle_gamma   90.00
#
_symmetry.space_group_name_H-M   'P 1'
#
loop_
_entity.id
_entity.type
_entity.pdbx_description
1 polymer ?
#
loop_
_entity_poly.entity_id
_entity_poly.type
_entity_poly.pdbx_seq_one_letter_code
_entity_poly.pdbx_strand_id
1 'polypeptide(L)' 'MPHVQIEVHKGIADVTQLDPGIEVELVDLDVKSVVRFTRKGEQIEWHILSDEEVDRLAEAAVHE' A
#
# COMPACT_ATOMS: atom_id res chain seq x y z
N MET A 1 18.96 -4.73 -6.56
CA MET A 1 17.72 -5.35 -6.11
C MET A 1 16.70 -4.29 -5.73
N PRO A 2 15.43 -4.47 -6.06
CA PRO A 2 14.41 -3.53 -5.61
C PRO A 2 14.33 -3.47 -4.08
N HIS A 3 14.12 -2.29 -3.56
CA HIS A 3 14.10 -2.07 -2.13
C HIS A 3 12.85 -1.30 -1.73
N VAL A 4 12.16 -1.81 -0.72
CA VAL A 4 11.01 -1.16 -0.12
C VAL A 4 11.20 -1.17 1.39
N GLN A 5 11.02 -0.01 2.02
CA GLN A 5 11.08 0.09 3.47
C GLN A 5 9.73 0.55 3.99
N ILE A 6 9.19 -0.22 4.92
CA ILE A 6 7.91 0.08 5.55
C ILE A 6 8.16 0.26 7.04
N GLU A 7 7.68 1.37 7.59
CA GLU A 7 7.77 1.64 9.02
C GLU A 7 6.37 1.70 9.62
N VAL A 8 6.24 1.16 10.83
CA VAL A 8 4.98 1.17 11.55
C VAL A 8 5.15 1.99 12.83
N HIS A 9 4.34 3.03 12.97
CA HIS A 9 4.33 3.89 14.15
C HIS A 9 2.91 4.01 14.69
N LYS A 10 2.72 3.62 15.93
CA LYS A 10 1.40 3.71 16.60
C LYS A 10 0.28 3.05 15.80
N GLY A 11 0.59 1.90 15.21
CA GLY A 11 -0.38 1.16 14.42
C GLY A 11 -0.60 1.68 12.99
N ILE A 12 0.13 2.71 12.58
CA ILE A 12 0.04 3.26 11.23
C ILE A 12 1.27 2.83 10.43
N ALA A 13 1.04 2.17 9.31
CA ALA A 13 2.11 1.76 8.41
C ALA A 13 2.35 2.84 7.35
N ASP A 14 3.60 3.09 7.05
CA ASP A 14 4.00 4.08 6.05
C ASP A 14 5.16 3.52 5.23
N VAL A 15 5.20 3.86 3.95
CA VAL A 15 6.31 3.49 3.07
C VAL A 15 7.31 4.64 3.09
N THR A 16 8.48 4.38 3.64
CA THR A 16 9.52 5.40 3.81
C THR A 16 10.59 5.35 2.73
N GLN A 17 10.71 4.22 2.03
CA GLN A 17 11.61 4.08 0.91
C GLN A 17 11.01 3.18 -0.14
N LEU A 18 11.07 3.58 -1.40
CA LEU A 18 10.48 2.86 -2.52
C LEU A 18 11.33 3.08 -3.77
N ASP A 19 11.85 2.01 -4.34
CA ASP A 19 12.62 2.10 -5.58
C ASP A 19 11.71 2.42 -6.77
N PRO A 20 12.25 3.07 -7.82
CA PRO A 20 11.47 3.36 -9.02
C PRO A 20 10.94 2.07 -9.66
N GLY A 21 9.72 2.15 -10.17
CA GLY A 21 9.09 1.03 -10.87
C GLY A 21 8.39 0.04 -9.95
N ILE A 22 8.45 0.23 -8.62
CA ILE A 22 7.77 -0.63 -7.67
C ILE A 22 6.51 0.05 -7.19
N GLU A 23 5.44 -0.73 -7.10
CA GLU A 23 4.17 -0.29 -6.53
C GLU A 23 3.88 -1.15 -5.30
N VAL A 24 3.51 -0.50 -4.20
CA VAL A 24 3.21 -1.18 -2.94
C VAL A 24 1.78 -0.86 -2.54
N GLU A 25 1.02 -1.89 -2.20
CA GLU A 25 -0.31 -1.73 -1.65
C GLU A 25 -0.31 -2.23 -0.21
N LEU A 26 -0.64 -1.36 0.72
CA LEU A 26 -0.79 -1.72 2.13
C LEU A 26 -2.26 -1.97 2.41
N VAL A 27 -2.57 -3.20 2.76
CA VAL A 27 -3.94 -3.62 3.05
C VAL A 27 -4.10 -3.75 4.56
N ASP A 28 -5.02 -2.97 5.12
CA ASP A 28 -5.36 -3.06 6.54
C ASP A 28 -6.74 -3.69 6.64
N LEU A 29 -6.79 -4.95 7.07
CA LEU A 29 -8.03 -5.69 7.15
C LEU A 29 -8.89 -5.28 8.35
N ASP A 30 -8.28 -4.72 9.39
CA ASP A 30 -9.02 -4.29 10.59
C ASP A 30 -9.94 -3.11 10.30
N VAL A 31 -9.45 -2.16 9.53
CA VAL A 31 -10.22 -0.96 9.17
C VAL A 31 -10.68 -0.97 7.72
N LYS A 32 -10.41 -2.05 6.99
CA LYS A 32 -10.75 -2.21 5.56
C LYS A 32 -10.27 -1.02 4.73
N SER A 33 -8.99 -0.73 4.81
CA SER A 33 -8.40 0.31 4.00
C SER A 33 -7.25 -0.25 3.18
N VAL A 34 -7.07 0.30 1.98
CA VAL A 34 -5.91 -0.01 1.14
C VAL A 34 -5.31 1.30 0.68
N VAL A 35 -4.02 1.43 0.88
CA VAL A 35 -3.29 2.60 0.42
C VAL A 35 -2.25 2.12 -0.58
N ARG A 36 -2.25 2.70 -1.77
CA ARG A 36 -1.30 2.38 -2.83
C ARG A 36 -0.19 3.42 -2.82
N PHE A 37 1.05 2.95 -2.78
CA PHE A 37 2.22 3.81 -2.81
C PHE A 37 2.95 3.62 -4.13
N THR A 38 3.23 4.72 -4.81
CA THR A 38 4.01 4.72 -6.04
C THR A 38 5.09 5.78 -5.94
N ARG A 39 6.21 5.55 -6.61
CA ARG A 39 7.28 6.54 -6.66
C ARG A 39 7.19 7.31 -7.99
N LYS A 40 7.15 8.63 -7.88
CA LYS A 40 7.17 9.51 -9.04
C LYS A 40 8.36 10.46 -8.90
N GLY A 41 9.41 10.22 -9.71
CA GLY A 41 10.65 10.96 -9.59
C GLY A 41 11.30 10.72 -8.23
N GLU A 42 11.47 11.77 -7.44
CA GLU A 42 12.07 11.67 -6.10
C GLU A 42 11.03 11.60 -4.99
N GLN A 43 9.75 11.63 -5.35
CA GLN A 43 8.67 11.65 -4.37
C GLN A 43 7.90 10.35 -4.35
N ILE A 44 7.50 9.93 -3.15
CA ILE A 44 6.60 8.80 -2.97
C ILE A 44 5.19 9.38 -2.86
N GLU A 45 4.33 8.97 -3.78
CA GLU A 45 2.92 9.38 -3.77
C GLU A 45 2.08 8.25 -3.19
N TRP A 46 0.95 8.60 -2.59
CA TRP A 46 0.06 7.60 -2.03
C TRP A 46 -1.39 7.97 -2.36
N HIS A 47 -2.21 6.93 -2.52
CA HIS A 47 -3.62 7.07 -2.82
C HIS A 47 -4.42 6.10 -1.97
N ILE A 48 -5.47 6.60 -1.35
CA ILE A 48 -6.41 5.75 -0.62
C ILE A 48 -7.40 5.21 -1.66
N LEU A 49 -7.56 3.89 -1.70
CA LEU A 49 -8.45 3.25 -2.65
C LEU A 49 -9.91 3.37 -2.19
N SER A 50 -10.83 3.37 -3.15
CA SER A 50 -12.26 3.41 -2.86
C SER A 50 -12.71 2.11 -2.19
N ASP A 51 -13.89 2.16 -1.53
CA ASP A 51 -14.45 1.00 -0.86
C ASP A 51 -14.67 -0.17 -1.81
N GLU A 52 -15.09 0.10 -3.04
CA GLU A 52 -15.26 -0.94 -4.05
C GLU A 52 -13.95 -1.63 -4.41
N GLU A 53 -12.87 -0.86 -4.56
CA GLU A 53 -11.56 -1.41 -4.84
C GLU A 53 -11.03 -2.21 -3.66
N VAL A 54 -11.27 -1.73 -2.44
CA VAL A 54 -10.88 -2.44 -1.21
C VAL A 54 -11.61 -3.78 -1.12
N ASP A 55 -12.91 -3.80 -1.38
CA ASP A 55 -13.69 -5.04 -1.34
C ASP A 55 -13.20 -6.04 -2.38
N ARG A 56 -12.87 -5.58 -3.57
CA ARG A 56 -12.35 -6.43 -4.65
C ARG A 56 -11.01 -7.05 -4.27
N LEU A 57 -10.11 -6.27 -3.68
CA LEU A 57 -8.80 -6.76 -3.26
C LEU A 57 -8.91 -7.71 -2.08
N ALA A 58 -9.82 -7.45 -1.16
CA ALA A 58 -10.07 -8.32 -0.02
C ALA A 58 -10.62 -9.67 -0.48
N GLU A 59 -11.53 -9.69 -1.47
CA GLU A 59 -12.02 -10.94 -2.05
C GLU A 59 -10.90 -11.72 -2.74
N ALA A 60 -10.05 -11.04 -3.48
CA ALA A 60 -8.92 -11.69 -4.16
C ALA A 60 -7.96 -12.32 -3.15
N ALA A 61 -7.75 -11.67 -2.00
CA ALA A 61 -6.87 -12.19 -0.96
C ALA A 61 -7.45 -13.41 -0.24
N VAL A 62 -8.78 -13.53 -0.20
CA VAL A 62 -9.45 -14.63 0.48
C VAL A 62 -9.60 -15.87 -0.42
N HIS A 63 -9.43 -15.69 -1.72
CA HIS A 63 -9.68 -16.75 -2.71
C HIS A 63 -8.47 -17.62 -3.05
N GLU A 64 -7.45 -17.60 -2.25
CA GLU A 64 -6.33 -18.51 -2.47
C GLU A 64 -6.56 -19.90 -1.91
#